data_e865943ca6ea8498166121e5d63c253f
#
_entry.id   e865943ca6ea8498166121e5d63c253f
#
_cell.length_a   1.000
_cell.length_b   1.000
_cell.length_c   1.000
_cell.angle_alpha   90.00
_cell.angle_beta   90.00
_cell.angle_gamma   90.00
#
_symmetry.space_group_name_H-M   'P 1'
#
loop_
_entity.id
_entity.type
_entity.pdbx_description
1 polymer ?
#
loop_
_entity_poly.entity_id
_entity_poly.type
_entity_poly.pdbx_seq_one_letter_code
_entity_poly.pdbx_strand_id
1 'polypeptide(L)'
;VRIGVLALQGDVREHVAALAACGAEAVPVRRESELYAVDGLVIPGGESTAMSRLLGVFELYDPLVKRLRDGLPAYGSCAGMIMLASKILDTRPDARHLDALDVTVRRNAFGRQVESFETDLSFAGITDRPGARPVRAVFIRAPWVEETGPGVQVLATVDRGPAAGRVVAVRQGNVLATSFHPEVTGDVRVHEFFVDMVATA
;
A
#
# COMPACT_ATOMS: atom_id res chain seq x y z
N VAL A 1 -7.84 -15.04 -9.47
CA VAL A 1 -7.01 -13.90 -9.88
C VAL A 1 -5.55 -14.14 -9.55
N ARG A 2 -4.68 -13.65 -10.39
CA ARG A 2 -3.23 -13.73 -10.21
C ARG A 2 -2.69 -12.38 -9.78
N ILE A 3 -2.13 -12.31 -8.58
CA ILE A 3 -1.65 -11.05 -7.99
C ILE A 3 -0.13 -11.12 -7.82
N GLY A 4 0.55 -10.13 -8.41
CA GLY A 4 1.98 -9.94 -8.22
C GLY A 4 2.32 -9.25 -6.91
N VAL A 5 3.46 -9.57 -6.33
CA VAL A 5 4.08 -8.78 -5.27
C VAL A 5 5.42 -8.27 -5.80
N LEU A 6 5.60 -6.96 -5.84
CA LEU A 6 6.86 -6.36 -6.33
C LEU A 6 8.02 -6.81 -5.43
N ALA A 7 8.89 -7.64 -5.99
CA ALA A 7 9.88 -8.39 -5.23
C ALA A 7 11.30 -7.82 -5.40
N LEU A 8 11.44 -6.51 -5.27
CA LEU A 8 12.74 -5.82 -5.33
C LEU A 8 13.31 -5.59 -3.93
N GLN A 9 12.47 -5.28 -2.96
CA GLN A 9 12.84 -4.99 -1.57
C GLN A 9 11.59 -5.06 -0.69
N GLY A 10 11.73 -5.43 0.60
CA GLY A 10 10.66 -5.36 1.59
C GLY A 10 9.94 -6.68 1.89
N ASP A 11 8.73 -6.58 2.42
CA ASP A 11 7.95 -7.68 3.04
C ASP A 11 7.23 -8.57 2.01
N VAL A 12 7.99 -9.06 1.02
CA VAL A 12 7.44 -9.80 -0.15
C VAL A 12 6.79 -11.11 0.27
N ARG A 13 7.45 -11.90 1.13
CA ARG A 13 6.96 -13.24 1.53
C ARG A 13 5.69 -13.15 2.36
N GLU A 14 5.61 -12.16 3.21
CA GLU A 14 4.47 -11.89 4.08
C GLU A 14 3.21 -11.55 3.24
N HIS A 15 3.36 -10.68 2.23
CA HIS A 15 2.28 -10.37 1.30
C HIS A 15 1.87 -11.56 0.43
N VAL A 16 2.84 -12.33 -0.08
CA VAL A 16 2.54 -13.56 -0.85
C VAL A 16 1.74 -14.55 0.01
N ALA A 17 2.12 -14.76 1.27
CA ALA A 17 1.41 -15.65 2.18
C ALA A 17 -0.01 -15.15 2.47
N ALA A 18 -0.19 -13.85 2.73
CA ALA A 18 -1.50 -13.26 3.00
C ALA A 18 -2.44 -13.35 1.80
N LEU A 19 -1.95 -13.05 0.59
CA LEU A 19 -2.73 -13.17 -0.66
C LEU A 19 -3.12 -14.62 -0.95
N ALA A 20 -2.20 -15.57 -0.74
CA ALA A 20 -2.47 -17.00 -0.90
C ALA A 20 -3.55 -17.49 0.09
N ALA A 21 -3.54 -16.98 1.33
CA ALA A 21 -4.58 -17.27 2.32
C ALA A 21 -5.96 -16.73 1.91
N CYS A 22 -6.01 -15.69 1.06
CA CYS A 22 -7.23 -15.14 0.46
C CYS A 22 -7.64 -15.87 -0.85
N GLY A 23 -6.96 -16.96 -1.23
CA GLY A 23 -7.29 -17.75 -2.42
C GLY A 23 -6.76 -17.17 -3.74
N ALA A 24 -5.90 -16.15 -3.72
CA ALA A 24 -5.26 -15.64 -4.91
C ALA A 24 -4.02 -16.46 -5.29
N GLU A 25 -3.72 -16.55 -6.58
CA GLU A 25 -2.41 -17.00 -7.05
C GLU A 25 -1.40 -15.85 -6.86
N ALA A 26 -0.62 -15.89 -5.79
CA ALA A 26 0.33 -14.84 -5.44
C ALA A 26 1.74 -15.18 -5.97
N VAL A 27 2.32 -14.26 -6.74
CA VAL A 27 3.62 -14.48 -7.40
C VAL A 27 4.56 -13.27 -7.18
N PRO A 28 5.88 -13.49 -6.98
CA PRO A 28 6.83 -12.39 -6.95
C PRO A 28 7.03 -11.81 -8.36
N VAL A 29 7.14 -10.47 -8.45
CA VAL A 29 7.39 -9.74 -9.70
C VAL A 29 8.74 -9.01 -9.60
N ARG A 30 9.66 -9.35 -10.51
CA ARG A 30 11.00 -8.74 -10.62
C ARG A 30 11.34 -8.30 -12.05
N ARG A 31 10.50 -8.68 -13.03
CA ARG A 31 10.74 -8.47 -14.45
C ARG A 31 9.48 -7.97 -15.13
N GLU A 32 9.66 -7.28 -16.25
CA GLU A 32 8.56 -6.75 -17.04
C GLU A 32 7.58 -7.85 -17.49
N SER A 33 8.08 -8.99 -17.94
CA SER A 33 7.23 -10.11 -18.36
C SER A 33 6.35 -10.65 -17.24
N GLU A 34 6.86 -10.67 -16.01
CA GLU A 34 6.09 -11.05 -14.81
C GLU A 34 5.05 -9.99 -14.47
N LEU A 35 5.36 -8.69 -14.62
CA LEU A 35 4.44 -7.59 -14.40
C LEU A 35 3.25 -7.63 -15.39
N TYR A 36 3.49 -8.02 -16.63
CA TYR A 36 2.42 -8.14 -17.63
C TYR A 36 1.57 -9.41 -17.49
N ALA A 37 2.01 -10.37 -16.67
CA ALA A 37 1.33 -11.64 -16.44
C ALA A 37 0.40 -11.65 -15.21
N VAL A 38 0.19 -10.50 -14.54
CA VAL A 38 -0.64 -10.41 -13.34
C VAL A 38 -1.86 -9.51 -13.54
N ASP A 39 -2.94 -9.81 -12.81
CA ASP A 39 -4.19 -9.08 -12.82
C ASP A 39 -4.19 -7.89 -11.84
N GLY A 40 -3.30 -7.91 -10.85
CA GLY A 40 -3.12 -6.86 -9.86
C GLY A 40 -1.71 -6.92 -9.25
N LEU A 41 -1.29 -5.85 -8.58
CA LEU A 41 0.05 -5.74 -8.01
C LEU A 41 0.03 -5.21 -6.58
N VAL A 42 0.75 -5.87 -5.67
CA VAL A 42 1.08 -5.34 -4.35
C VAL A 42 2.49 -4.74 -4.37
N ILE A 43 2.63 -3.51 -3.88
CA ILE A 43 3.90 -2.85 -3.62
C ILE A 43 4.12 -2.93 -2.10
N PRO A 44 5.07 -3.76 -1.63
CA PRO A 44 5.21 -4.08 -0.21
C PRO A 44 5.76 -2.92 0.61
N GLY A 45 5.64 -3.05 1.92
CA GLY A 45 6.41 -2.26 2.87
C GLY A 45 7.90 -2.51 2.75
N GLY A 46 8.69 -1.55 3.20
CA GLY A 46 10.15 -1.59 3.12
C GLY A 46 10.74 -0.18 3.14
N GLU A 47 11.78 0.08 2.34
CA GLU A 47 12.41 1.38 2.22
C GLU A 47 12.15 1.99 0.83
N SER A 48 11.39 3.06 0.77
CA SER A 48 10.90 3.65 -0.49
C SER A 48 12.01 4.20 -1.38
N THR A 49 13.10 4.72 -0.81
CA THR A 49 14.24 5.24 -1.59
C THR A 49 15.00 4.10 -2.27
N ALA A 50 15.22 2.99 -1.56
CA ALA A 50 15.82 1.78 -2.12
C ALA A 50 14.93 1.19 -3.21
N MET A 51 13.63 1.12 -3.00
CA MET A 51 12.65 0.64 -3.97
C MET A 51 12.63 1.50 -5.24
N SER A 52 12.63 2.83 -5.10
CA SER A 52 12.73 3.77 -6.21
C SER A 52 13.98 3.53 -7.06
N ARG A 53 15.14 3.36 -6.40
CA ARG A 53 16.40 3.05 -7.08
C ARG A 53 16.36 1.71 -7.81
N LEU A 54 15.85 0.67 -7.16
CA LEU A 54 15.79 -0.68 -7.72
C LEU A 54 14.83 -0.76 -8.92
N LEU A 55 13.72 -0.03 -8.90
CA LEU A 55 12.83 0.10 -10.06
C LEU A 55 13.59 0.62 -11.31
N GLY A 56 14.51 1.55 -11.12
CA GLY A 56 15.38 2.02 -12.21
C GLY A 56 16.40 0.98 -12.63
N VAL A 57 17.09 0.33 -11.69
CA VAL A 57 18.12 -0.69 -11.96
C VAL A 57 17.54 -1.89 -12.71
N PHE A 58 16.33 -2.33 -12.36
CA PHE A 58 15.65 -3.45 -13.01
C PHE A 58 14.77 -3.05 -14.20
N GLU A 59 14.85 -1.79 -14.63
CA GLU A 59 14.10 -1.24 -15.77
C GLU A 59 12.58 -1.45 -15.67
N LEU A 60 12.06 -1.50 -14.43
CA LEU A 60 10.63 -1.72 -14.13
C LEU A 60 9.85 -0.43 -13.94
N TYR A 61 10.50 0.72 -13.79
CA TYR A 61 9.81 1.97 -13.48
C TYR A 61 8.79 2.36 -14.58
N ASP A 62 9.24 2.49 -15.81
CA ASP A 62 8.37 2.92 -16.92
C ASP A 62 7.28 1.88 -17.26
N PRO A 63 7.57 0.56 -17.32
CA PRO A 63 6.54 -0.46 -17.44
C PRO A 63 5.48 -0.41 -16.34
N LEU A 64 5.90 -0.20 -15.08
CA LEU A 64 4.99 -0.12 -13.95
C LEU A 64 4.09 1.13 -14.02
N VAL A 65 4.67 2.30 -14.30
CA VAL A 65 3.89 3.54 -14.51
C VAL A 65 2.87 3.36 -15.64
N LYS A 66 3.27 2.74 -16.73
CA LYS A 66 2.37 2.45 -17.85
C LYS A 66 1.23 1.53 -17.42
N ARG A 67 1.52 0.41 -16.74
CA ARG A 67 0.50 -0.55 -16.28
C ARG A 67 -0.49 0.10 -15.30
N LEU A 68 -0.02 0.96 -14.39
CA LEU A 68 -0.90 1.69 -13.46
C LEU A 68 -1.81 2.66 -14.21
N ARG A 69 -1.31 3.40 -15.18
CA ARG A 69 -2.12 4.30 -16.04
C ARG A 69 -3.13 3.55 -16.90
N ASP A 70 -2.79 2.34 -17.32
CA ASP A 70 -3.67 1.45 -18.08
C ASP A 70 -4.72 0.76 -17.18
N GLY A 71 -4.75 1.06 -15.88
CA GLY A 71 -5.78 0.62 -14.92
C GLY A 71 -5.44 -0.63 -14.12
N LEU A 72 -4.17 -1.07 -14.08
CA LEU A 72 -3.76 -2.20 -13.22
C LEU A 72 -4.15 -1.92 -11.76
N PRO A 73 -4.98 -2.77 -11.13
CA PRO A 73 -5.23 -2.67 -9.70
C PRO A 73 -3.93 -2.77 -8.90
N ALA A 74 -3.75 -1.85 -7.95
CA ALA A 74 -2.54 -1.80 -7.15
C ALA A 74 -2.85 -1.56 -5.66
N TYR A 75 -2.08 -2.21 -4.80
CA TYR A 75 -2.11 -1.98 -3.37
C TYR A 75 -0.70 -1.68 -2.86
N GLY A 76 -0.53 -0.56 -2.15
CA GLY A 76 0.72 -0.18 -1.50
C GLY A 76 0.60 -0.14 0.02
N SER A 77 1.44 -0.90 0.74
CA SER A 77 1.54 -0.82 2.20
C SER A 77 2.81 -0.05 2.61
N CYS A 78 2.70 0.85 3.58
CA CYS A 78 3.80 1.64 4.13
C CYS A 78 4.67 2.32 3.02
N ALA A 79 5.84 1.79 2.71
CA ALA A 79 6.67 2.27 1.60
C ALA A 79 5.94 2.20 0.24
N GLY A 80 5.06 1.22 0.06
CA GLY A 80 4.22 1.11 -1.13
C GLY A 80 3.24 2.28 -1.28
N MET A 81 2.66 2.77 -0.18
CA MET A 81 1.86 4.02 -0.19
C MET A 81 2.70 5.20 -0.64
N ILE A 82 3.93 5.34 -0.15
CA ILE A 82 4.85 6.40 -0.56
C ILE A 82 5.13 6.32 -2.06
N MET A 83 5.36 5.12 -2.58
CA MET A 83 5.63 4.92 -4.01
C MET A 83 4.45 5.26 -4.91
N LEU A 84 3.22 5.00 -4.47
CA LEU A 84 2.00 5.28 -5.25
C LEU A 84 1.59 6.76 -5.24
N ALA A 85 2.00 7.54 -4.23
CA ALA A 85 1.59 8.92 -4.04
C ALA A 85 1.97 9.84 -5.21
N SER A 86 1.16 10.88 -5.44
CA SER A 86 1.47 11.95 -6.39
C SER A 86 2.47 12.95 -5.84
N LYS A 87 2.52 13.15 -4.52
CA LYS A 87 3.46 14.05 -3.85
C LYS A 87 3.96 13.46 -2.55
N ILE A 88 5.26 13.60 -2.31
CA ILE A 88 5.92 13.10 -1.10
C ILE A 88 6.63 14.27 -0.41
N LEU A 89 6.31 14.46 0.87
CA LEU A 89 7.01 15.42 1.75
C LEU A 89 8.18 14.69 2.43
N ASP A 90 9.25 15.48 2.71
CA ASP A 90 10.47 14.99 3.39
C ASP A 90 11.17 13.84 2.62
N THR A 91 11.20 13.97 1.29
CA THR A 91 11.89 13.02 0.41
C THR A 91 13.13 13.66 -0.25
N ARG A 92 14.00 12.80 -0.78
CA ARG A 92 15.17 13.25 -1.55
C ARG A 92 14.71 13.70 -2.94
N PRO A 93 15.38 14.73 -3.53
CA PRO A 93 15.02 15.23 -4.85
C PRO A 93 15.15 14.21 -5.99
N ASP A 94 16.02 13.19 -5.81
CA ASP A 94 16.30 12.14 -6.77
C ASP A 94 15.38 10.91 -6.61
N ALA A 95 14.54 10.88 -5.58
CA ALA A 95 13.59 9.80 -5.36
C ALA A 95 12.41 9.90 -6.34
N ARG A 96 12.19 8.83 -7.10
CA ARG A 96 11.06 8.72 -8.04
C ARG A 96 9.87 8.02 -7.37
N HIS A 97 8.68 8.43 -7.72
CA HIS A 97 7.41 7.82 -7.31
C HIS A 97 6.52 7.58 -8.53
N LEU A 98 5.43 6.84 -8.37
CA LEU A 98 4.65 6.31 -9.48
C LEU A 98 3.48 7.21 -9.91
N ASP A 99 3.12 8.19 -9.08
CA ASP A 99 2.04 9.17 -9.35
C ASP A 99 0.71 8.49 -9.77
N ALA A 100 0.32 7.47 -9.02
CA ALA A 100 -0.87 6.67 -9.31
C ALA A 100 -2.03 6.95 -8.33
N LEU A 101 -1.80 7.70 -7.27
CA LEU A 101 -2.76 8.01 -6.21
C LEU A 101 -2.65 9.48 -5.84
N ASP A 102 -3.73 10.25 -6.01
CA ASP A 102 -3.76 11.70 -5.80
C ASP A 102 -3.76 12.09 -4.31
N VAL A 103 -2.65 11.81 -3.66
CA VAL A 103 -2.40 12.13 -2.25
C VAL A 103 -1.03 12.76 -2.05
N THR A 104 -0.94 13.62 -1.04
CA THR A 104 0.34 14.08 -0.48
C THR A 104 0.65 13.24 0.74
N VAL A 105 1.78 12.56 0.74
CA VAL A 105 2.23 11.67 1.82
C VAL A 105 3.42 12.27 2.53
N ARG A 106 3.41 12.25 3.86
CA ARG A 106 4.57 12.61 4.71
C ARG A 106 5.28 11.33 5.14
N ARG A 107 6.59 11.24 4.85
CA ARG A 107 7.44 10.11 5.29
C ARG A 107 7.79 10.26 6.76
N ASN A 108 8.03 9.11 7.45
CA ASN A 108 8.44 9.06 8.87
C ASN A 108 7.62 10.01 9.75
N ALA A 109 6.31 10.01 9.53
CA ALA A 109 5.41 11.05 9.97
C ALA A 109 5.19 11.07 11.50
N PHE A 110 5.38 9.93 12.17
CA PHE A 110 5.15 9.78 13.62
C PHE A 110 6.35 10.21 14.48
N GLY A 111 7.45 10.64 13.87
CA GLY A 111 8.64 11.14 14.57
C GLY A 111 9.49 10.07 15.24
N ARG A 112 10.67 10.49 15.79
CA ARG A 112 11.65 9.58 16.42
C ARG A 112 11.19 8.97 17.73
N GLN A 113 10.20 9.55 18.40
CA GLN A 113 9.72 9.06 19.71
C GLN A 113 8.67 7.96 19.59
N VAL A 114 8.03 7.81 18.42
CA VAL A 114 7.02 6.78 18.15
C VAL A 114 7.43 6.04 16.87
N GLU A 115 8.48 5.22 16.97
CA GLU A 115 8.99 4.47 15.81
C GLU A 115 8.02 3.37 15.38
N SER A 116 7.27 2.79 16.32
CA SER A 116 6.25 1.78 16.05
C SER A 116 5.15 1.81 17.10
N PHE A 117 3.92 1.56 16.67
CA PHE A 117 2.77 1.38 17.57
C PHE A 117 1.71 0.53 16.88
N GLU A 118 0.77 0.05 17.68
CA GLU A 118 -0.38 -0.71 17.23
C GLU A 118 -1.66 -0.03 17.68
N THR A 119 -2.67 -0.06 16.82
CA THR A 119 -4.01 0.41 17.17
C THR A 119 -5.07 -0.38 16.42
N ASP A 120 -6.29 -0.31 16.91
CA ASP A 120 -7.45 -0.86 16.24
C ASP A 120 -8.10 0.25 15.40
N LEU A 121 -8.45 -0.04 14.16
CA LEU A 121 -9.03 0.91 13.22
C LEU A 121 -10.41 0.48 12.75
N SER A 122 -11.32 1.45 12.67
CA SER A 122 -12.46 1.34 11.76
C SER A 122 -11.97 1.51 10.33
N PHE A 123 -12.36 0.58 9.45
CA PHE A 123 -11.93 0.56 8.05
C PHE A 123 -13.16 0.41 7.15
N ALA A 124 -13.45 1.44 6.36
CA ALA A 124 -14.60 1.44 5.47
C ALA A 124 -14.53 0.29 4.45
N GLY A 125 -15.63 -0.41 4.28
CA GLY A 125 -15.72 -1.62 3.46
C GLY A 125 -15.35 -2.92 4.18
N ILE A 126 -14.67 -2.86 5.34
CA ILE A 126 -14.30 -4.04 6.13
C ILE A 126 -15.07 -4.08 7.46
N THR A 127 -15.15 -2.97 8.16
CA THR A 127 -15.74 -2.91 9.52
C THR A 127 -17.14 -2.29 9.56
N ASP A 128 -17.76 -2.02 8.42
CA ASP A 128 -19.08 -1.34 8.35
C ASP A 128 -20.25 -2.21 8.81
N ARG A 129 -20.02 -3.50 9.02
CA ARG A 129 -21.06 -4.44 9.46
C ARG A 129 -21.23 -4.38 10.99
N PRO A 130 -22.46 -4.39 11.54
CA PRO A 130 -22.69 -4.48 12.96
C PRO A 130 -21.94 -5.66 13.58
N GLY A 131 -21.16 -5.40 14.64
CA GLY A 131 -20.38 -6.42 15.33
C GLY A 131 -19.07 -6.82 14.64
N ALA A 132 -18.70 -6.18 13.54
CA ALA A 132 -17.40 -6.42 12.92
C ALA A 132 -16.25 -5.98 13.84
N ARG A 133 -15.24 -6.86 13.96
CA ARG A 133 -14.05 -6.52 14.72
C ARG A 133 -13.24 -5.44 14.00
N PRO A 134 -12.64 -4.48 14.70
CA PRO A 134 -11.73 -3.51 14.09
C PRO A 134 -10.55 -4.21 13.40
N VAL A 135 -9.93 -3.51 12.46
CA VAL A 135 -8.69 -3.96 11.82
C VAL A 135 -7.53 -3.64 12.74
N ARG A 136 -6.74 -4.65 13.10
CA ARG A 136 -5.50 -4.44 13.85
C ARG A 136 -4.43 -3.87 12.95
N ALA A 137 -3.98 -2.66 13.24
CA ALA A 137 -2.97 -1.95 12.44
C ALA A 137 -1.64 -1.85 13.20
N VAL A 138 -0.57 -2.29 12.53
CA VAL A 138 0.81 -2.19 13.01
C VAL A 138 1.53 -1.13 12.19
N PHE A 139 2.00 -0.09 12.84
CA PHE A 139 2.74 1.02 12.26
C PHE A 139 4.21 0.91 12.62
N ILE A 140 5.09 0.92 11.63
CA ILE A 140 6.54 0.84 11.80
C ILE A 140 7.17 1.97 10.98
N ARG A 141 7.61 3.03 11.65
CA ARG A 141 8.16 4.25 11.00
C ARG A 141 7.28 4.72 9.83
N ALA A 142 5.99 4.66 10.04
CA ALA A 142 4.99 4.76 8.99
C ALA A 142 4.86 6.19 8.42
N PRO A 143 4.45 6.30 7.15
CA PRO A 143 3.93 7.55 6.59
C PRO A 143 2.51 7.82 7.11
N TRP A 144 2.00 9.02 6.84
CA TRP A 144 0.56 9.27 6.80
C TRP A 144 0.19 10.10 5.58
N VAL A 145 -1.09 10.13 5.24
CA VAL A 145 -1.63 11.01 4.21
C VAL A 145 -1.82 12.40 4.81
N GLU A 146 -1.14 13.39 4.26
CA GLU A 146 -1.25 14.79 4.68
C GLU A 146 -2.44 15.48 4.00
N GLU A 147 -2.63 15.22 2.70
CA GLU A 147 -3.69 15.77 1.88
C GLU A 147 -4.23 14.72 0.91
N THR A 148 -5.53 14.77 0.64
CA THR A 148 -6.19 13.93 -0.36
C THR A 148 -6.75 14.80 -1.48
N GLY A 149 -6.55 14.40 -2.73
CA GLY A 149 -7.16 15.03 -3.89
C GLY A 149 -8.63 14.61 -4.10
N PRO A 150 -9.31 15.24 -5.05
CA PRO A 150 -10.68 14.87 -5.42
C PRO A 150 -10.75 13.43 -5.92
N GLY A 151 -11.79 12.69 -5.54
CA GLY A 151 -11.96 11.29 -5.91
C GLY A 151 -11.20 10.28 -5.05
N VAL A 152 -10.39 10.73 -4.10
CA VAL A 152 -9.76 9.86 -3.10
C VAL A 152 -10.73 9.61 -1.96
N GLN A 153 -11.01 8.34 -1.70
CA GLN A 153 -11.81 7.88 -0.57
C GLN A 153 -10.92 7.57 0.62
N VAL A 154 -11.19 8.19 1.76
CA VAL A 154 -10.57 7.86 3.04
C VAL A 154 -11.23 6.59 3.60
N LEU A 155 -10.43 5.55 3.84
CA LEU A 155 -10.92 4.27 4.35
C LEU A 155 -10.68 4.10 5.85
N ALA A 156 -9.60 4.67 6.39
CA ALA A 156 -9.30 4.62 7.81
C ALA A 156 -8.54 5.86 8.29
N THR A 157 -8.89 6.28 9.49
CA THR A 157 -8.25 7.38 10.23
C THR A 157 -7.93 6.89 11.64
N VAL A 158 -6.82 7.32 12.21
CA VAL A 158 -6.46 6.98 13.60
C VAL A 158 -7.33 7.77 14.56
N ASP A 159 -8.05 7.08 15.45
CA ASP A 159 -9.02 7.71 16.36
C ASP A 159 -8.38 8.23 17.65
N ARG A 160 -7.26 7.64 18.09
CA ARG A 160 -6.67 7.88 19.42
C ARG A 160 -5.15 7.99 19.38
N GLY A 161 -4.60 8.61 20.43
CA GLY A 161 -3.15 8.71 20.60
C GLY A 161 -2.51 9.86 19.85
N PRO A 162 -1.18 9.89 19.75
CA PRO A 162 -0.42 10.99 19.14
C PRO A 162 -0.72 11.19 17.65
N ALA A 163 -1.22 10.15 16.97
CA ALA A 163 -1.56 10.17 15.56
C ALA A 163 -3.07 10.41 15.29
N ALA A 164 -3.86 10.74 16.31
CA ALA A 164 -5.30 10.97 16.17
C ALA A 164 -5.61 11.97 15.04
N GLY A 165 -6.60 11.64 14.22
CA GLY A 165 -7.00 12.45 13.06
C GLY A 165 -6.17 12.20 11.79
N ARG A 166 -5.12 11.39 11.84
CA ARG A 166 -4.29 11.10 10.65
C ARG A 166 -4.94 10.05 9.77
N VAL A 167 -5.00 10.34 8.47
CA VAL A 167 -5.49 9.42 7.45
C VAL A 167 -4.41 8.38 7.16
N VAL A 168 -4.77 7.11 7.26
CA VAL A 168 -3.83 5.97 7.21
C VAL A 168 -4.25 4.88 6.22
N ALA A 169 -5.42 4.98 5.61
CA ALA A 169 -5.83 4.14 4.49
C ALA A 169 -6.71 4.92 3.53
N VAL A 170 -6.44 4.77 2.25
CA VAL A 170 -7.15 5.48 1.16
C VAL A 170 -7.31 4.58 -0.06
N ARG A 171 -8.33 4.91 -0.87
CA ARG A 171 -8.57 4.29 -2.17
C ARG A 171 -8.92 5.35 -3.22
N GLN A 172 -8.42 5.17 -4.44
CA GLN A 172 -8.85 5.93 -5.61
C GLN A 172 -8.96 4.98 -6.80
N GLY A 173 -10.19 4.75 -7.28
CA GLY A 173 -10.43 3.78 -8.34
C GLY A 173 -9.89 2.38 -7.98
N ASN A 174 -8.93 1.90 -8.77
CA ASN A 174 -8.28 0.59 -8.59
C ASN A 174 -7.02 0.64 -7.71
N VAL A 175 -6.71 1.78 -7.09
CA VAL A 175 -5.51 1.93 -6.25
C VAL A 175 -5.90 2.03 -4.78
N LEU A 176 -5.33 1.13 -3.97
CA LEU A 176 -5.47 1.04 -2.52
C LEU A 176 -4.13 1.37 -1.86
N ALA A 177 -4.12 2.08 -0.75
CA ALA A 177 -2.91 2.28 0.04
C ALA A 177 -3.20 2.30 1.54
N THR A 178 -2.29 1.72 2.33
CA THR A 178 -2.28 1.75 3.80
C THR A 178 -0.94 2.24 4.33
N SER A 179 -0.96 3.00 5.42
CA SER A 179 0.26 3.40 6.14
C SER A 179 0.86 2.27 6.96
N PHE A 180 0.03 1.32 7.39
CA PHE A 180 0.34 0.22 8.29
C PHE A 180 0.61 -1.07 7.51
N HIS A 181 1.03 -2.10 8.24
CA HIS A 181 1.45 -3.40 7.74
C HIS A 181 0.44 -4.50 8.10
N PRO A 182 -0.64 -4.73 7.32
CA PRO A 182 -1.59 -5.81 7.60
C PRO A 182 -0.96 -7.19 7.43
N GLU A 183 0.09 -7.30 6.62
CA GLU A 183 0.82 -8.55 6.33
C GLU A 183 1.51 -9.17 7.57
N VAL A 184 1.76 -8.39 8.62
CA VAL A 184 2.43 -8.87 9.84
C VAL A 184 1.47 -9.22 10.97
N THR A 185 0.17 -8.96 10.83
CA THR A 185 -0.81 -9.16 11.91
C THR A 185 -1.54 -10.50 11.86
N GLY A 186 -1.47 -11.21 10.75
CA GLY A 186 -2.31 -12.37 10.48
C GLY A 186 -3.77 -12.03 10.14
N ASP A 187 -4.16 -10.76 10.17
CA ASP A 187 -5.48 -10.29 9.73
C ASP A 187 -5.46 -10.05 8.22
N VAL A 188 -5.98 -10.99 7.46
CA VAL A 188 -5.93 -10.96 5.99
C VAL A 188 -7.03 -10.11 5.34
N ARG A 189 -7.92 -9.47 6.11
CA ARG A 189 -9.09 -8.76 5.56
C ARG A 189 -8.75 -7.60 4.64
N VAL A 190 -7.63 -6.92 4.83
CA VAL A 190 -7.17 -5.87 3.90
C VAL A 190 -6.70 -6.49 2.59
N HIS A 191 -6.03 -7.64 2.63
CA HIS A 191 -5.64 -8.38 1.42
C HIS A 191 -6.86 -8.96 0.71
N GLU A 192 -7.84 -9.51 1.44
CA GLU A 192 -9.12 -9.97 0.90
C GLU A 192 -9.86 -8.82 0.18
N PHE A 193 -9.93 -7.65 0.82
CA PHE A 193 -10.49 -6.45 0.20
C PHE A 193 -9.80 -6.10 -1.13
N PHE A 194 -8.47 -6.20 -1.18
CA PHE A 194 -7.73 -5.97 -2.42
C PHE A 194 -7.96 -7.07 -3.46
N VAL A 195 -8.00 -8.35 -3.07
CA VAL A 195 -8.34 -9.47 -3.97
C VAL A 195 -9.71 -9.25 -4.62
N ASP A 196 -10.70 -8.81 -3.85
CA ASP A 196 -12.04 -8.49 -4.37
C ASP A 196 -12.00 -7.31 -5.34
N MET A 197 -11.17 -6.28 -5.07
CA MET A 197 -10.96 -5.18 -6.02
C MET A 197 -10.40 -5.67 -7.36
N VAL A 198 -9.41 -6.58 -7.33
CA VAL A 198 -8.82 -7.15 -8.55
C VAL A 198 -9.82 -8.01 -9.31
N ALA A 199 -10.64 -8.79 -8.60
CA ALA A 199 -11.64 -9.66 -9.21
C ALA A 199 -12.79 -8.90 -9.91
N THR A 200 -12.99 -7.63 -9.55
CA THR A 200 -14.08 -6.78 -10.06
C THR A 200 -13.61 -5.65 -11.00
N ALA A 201 -12.32 -5.57 -11.30
CA ALA A 201 -11.70 -4.54 -12.12
C ALA A 201 -11.89 -4.75 -13.63
#